data_4d0a7d8cd4930cf4da793c3c580782f8
#
_entry.id   4d0a7d8cd4930cf4da793c3c580782f8
#
_cell.length_a   1.000
_cell.length_b   1.000
_cell.length_c   1.000
_cell.angle_alpha   90.00
_cell.angle_beta   90.00
_cell.angle_gamma   90.00
#
_symmetry.space_group_name_H-M   'P 1'
#
loop_
_entity.id
_entity.type
_entity.pdbx_description
1 polymer ?
#
loop_
_entity_poly.entity_id
_entity_poly.type
_entity_poly.pdbx_seq_one_letter_code
_entity_poly.pdbx_strand_id
1 'polypeptide(L)'
;MEEQSEIVRSKKEFAFASSTILSQVGRGIIVGLIVGIIVGSFRFLIEKGFHLIQGVYQDQGYLVRNLFVLVLFYILICWLSAKLTRSEKDIKGSGIPQVEAELKGLMSLNWWGILWKKYVLGILAIASGLMLGREGPSIQLGAVGGKGIAKWLKSSPVEERSLIASGAAAGLAAAFNAPIAALLFVVEEVYHHFSRFFWVSTLAASIVANFVSLLMFGLTPVLDMPDNIPPMTLDQYWIYLVMGIFLGFSGFLYEKAVLNVGRVYDLIGQKIHLDRAYYPILTFILIIPVGIFLPQIIGGGNQLVLSLTEQNFSFQVLLAYFLIRFIWSMISYGSGLPGGIFLPILALGSLLGALVGVICVNLGLVSQEQFPIFVILGMSGYFGAISKAPLTAMILVTEMVGDIRNLMPLGLVTLVSYIIMDLLKGTPVYEAMLEKMLPEEVSSEGEVTLIEIPVSDKIAGKQVHELNLPHNVLITTQVHNGKSQTVNGSTRMYLGDMIHLVIPKSEIGKVKDLLL
;
A
#
# COMPACT_ATOMS: atom_id res chain seq x y z
N MET A 1 -16.22 42.81 -30.47
CA MET A 1 -15.86 43.16 -29.08
C MET A 1 -16.04 41.95 -28.15
N GLU A 2 -17.08 41.14 -28.28
CA GLU A 2 -17.30 39.92 -27.44
C GLU A 2 -16.21 38.86 -27.69
N GLU A 3 -15.88 38.57 -28.92
CA GLU A 3 -14.86 37.59 -29.30
C GLU A 3 -13.44 37.94 -28.79
N GLN A 4 -13.09 39.23 -28.77
CA GLN A 4 -11.84 39.71 -28.16
C GLN A 4 -11.86 39.63 -26.63
N SER A 5 -13.04 39.79 -26.00
CA SER A 5 -13.19 39.66 -24.57
C SER A 5 -13.09 38.21 -24.11
N GLU A 6 -13.62 37.24 -24.87
CA GLU A 6 -13.49 35.80 -24.61
C GLU A 6 -12.05 35.31 -24.78
N ILE A 7 -11.33 35.77 -25.82
CA ILE A 7 -9.91 35.42 -26.02
C ILE A 7 -9.03 35.97 -24.90
N VAL A 8 -9.29 37.17 -24.42
CA VAL A 8 -8.56 37.76 -23.27
C VAL A 8 -8.89 37.04 -21.96
N ARG A 9 -10.15 36.63 -21.77
CA ARG A 9 -10.58 35.86 -20.60
C ARG A 9 -9.97 34.46 -20.61
N SER A 10 -10.00 33.75 -21.73
CA SER A 10 -9.38 32.44 -21.87
C SER A 10 -7.84 32.52 -21.67
N LYS A 11 -7.16 33.53 -22.19
CA LYS A 11 -5.72 33.75 -21.94
C LYS A 11 -5.40 34.03 -20.47
N LYS A 12 -6.24 34.77 -19.75
CA LYS A 12 -6.08 35.01 -18.30
C LYS A 12 -6.35 33.73 -17.48
N GLU A 13 -7.35 32.96 -17.84
CA GLU A 13 -7.65 31.66 -17.20
C GLU A 13 -6.53 30.65 -17.47
N PHE A 14 -5.99 30.61 -18.69
CA PHE A 14 -4.82 29.78 -19.02
C PHE A 14 -3.56 30.21 -18.26
N ALA A 15 -3.29 31.50 -18.16
CA ALA A 15 -2.14 32.05 -17.43
C ALA A 15 -2.26 31.78 -15.92
N PHE A 16 -3.44 31.91 -15.35
CA PHE A 16 -3.71 31.57 -13.96
C PHE A 16 -3.55 30.06 -13.69
N ALA A 17 -4.11 29.22 -14.55
CA ALA A 17 -3.98 27.76 -14.46
C ALA A 17 -2.50 27.32 -14.60
N SER A 18 -1.74 27.91 -15.51
CA SER A 18 -0.32 27.58 -15.71
C SER A 18 0.56 28.02 -14.54
N SER A 19 0.33 29.19 -13.96
CA SER A 19 1.07 29.67 -12.77
C SER A 19 0.78 28.80 -11.54
N THR A 20 -0.44 28.33 -11.40
CA THR A 20 -0.84 27.44 -10.30
C THR A 20 -0.21 26.04 -10.45
N ILE A 21 -0.16 25.48 -11.67
CA ILE A 21 0.49 24.19 -11.94
C ILE A 21 2.00 24.29 -11.66
N LEU A 22 2.68 25.33 -12.12
CA LEU A 22 4.12 25.50 -11.90
C LEU A 22 4.45 25.63 -10.41
N SER A 23 3.62 26.34 -9.64
CA SER A 23 3.74 26.43 -8.18
C SER A 23 3.60 25.05 -7.51
N GLN A 24 2.63 24.24 -7.93
CA GLN A 24 2.42 22.88 -7.39
C GLN A 24 3.58 21.95 -7.75
N VAL A 25 4.11 22.01 -8.97
CA VAL A 25 5.32 21.27 -9.36
C VAL A 25 6.51 21.68 -8.50
N GLY A 26 6.73 22.97 -8.30
CA GLY A 26 7.82 23.47 -7.45
C GLY A 26 7.73 22.97 -6.00
N ARG A 27 6.52 22.96 -5.41
CA ARG A 27 6.28 22.39 -4.10
C ARG A 27 6.50 20.87 -4.07
N GLY A 28 6.06 20.16 -5.11
CA GLY A 28 6.33 18.73 -5.28
C GLY A 28 7.83 18.42 -5.33
N ILE A 29 8.61 19.20 -6.04
CA ILE A 29 10.08 19.07 -6.11
C ILE A 29 10.71 19.23 -4.71
N ILE A 30 10.30 20.24 -3.94
CA ILE A 30 10.81 20.46 -2.57
C ILE A 30 10.48 19.25 -1.68
N VAL A 31 9.23 18.76 -1.74
CA VAL A 31 8.82 17.56 -1.01
C VAL A 31 9.65 16.35 -1.43
N GLY A 32 9.81 16.13 -2.74
CA GLY A 32 10.57 15.02 -3.29
C GLY A 32 12.04 15.02 -2.83
N LEU A 33 12.70 16.18 -2.84
CA LEU A 33 14.09 16.31 -2.38
C LEU A 33 14.23 15.97 -0.88
N ILE A 34 13.43 16.58 -0.04
CA ILE A 34 13.53 16.40 1.42
C ILE A 34 13.14 14.98 1.81
N VAL A 35 12.01 14.47 1.31
CA VAL A 35 11.54 13.11 1.59
C VAL A 35 12.48 12.07 0.99
N GLY A 36 13.01 12.30 -0.21
CA GLY A 36 14.00 11.43 -0.85
C GLY A 36 15.24 11.23 0.03
N ILE A 37 15.76 12.31 0.64
CA ILE A 37 16.91 12.24 1.57
C ILE A 37 16.52 11.48 2.86
N ILE A 38 15.35 11.79 3.45
CA ILE A 38 14.88 11.15 4.68
C ILE A 38 14.71 9.64 4.46
N VAL A 39 13.97 9.26 3.42
CA VAL A 39 13.66 7.85 3.16
C VAL A 39 14.86 7.10 2.56
N GLY A 40 15.68 7.76 1.73
CA GLY A 40 16.92 7.18 1.24
C GLY A 40 17.89 6.84 2.39
N SER A 41 18.09 7.76 3.34
CA SER A 41 18.91 7.49 4.53
C SER A 41 18.29 6.42 5.44
N PHE A 42 16.96 6.40 5.59
CA PHE A 42 16.23 5.37 6.31
C PHE A 42 16.45 3.97 5.71
N ARG A 43 16.32 3.85 4.38
CA ARG A 43 16.61 2.63 3.63
C ARG A 43 18.06 2.18 3.82
N PHE A 44 19.02 3.08 3.66
CA PHE A 44 20.44 2.79 3.80
C PHE A 44 20.78 2.24 5.20
N LEU A 45 20.27 2.87 6.25
CA LEU A 45 20.53 2.44 7.63
C LEU A 45 19.88 1.10 7.94
N ILE A 46 18.68 0.83 7.41
CA ILE A 46 18.03 -0.49 7.53
C ILE A 46 18.86 -1.57 6.85
N GLU A 47 19.30 -1.36 5.61
CA GLU A 47 20.09 -2.34 4.85
C GLU A 47 21.42 -2.64 5.57
N LYS A 48 22.15 -1.61 6.00
CA LYS A 48 23.39 -1.77 6.77
C LYS A 48 23.16 -2.49 8.09
N GLY A 49 22.14 -2.09 8.85
CA GLY A 49 21.80 -2.73 10.13
C GLY A 49 21.37 -4.19 9.93
N PHE A 50 20.59 -4.49 8.91
CA PHE A 50 20.17 -5.86 8.61
C PHE A 50 21.35 -6.76 8.25
N HIS A 51 22.29 -6.29 7.42
CA HIS A 51 23.52 -7.03 7.10
C HIS A 51 24.36 -7.33 8.35
N LEU A 52 24.45 -6.38 9.29
CA LEU A 52 25.14 -6.64 10.56
C LEU A 52 24.45 -7.75 11.36
N ILE A 53 23.13 -7.70 11.50
CA ILE A 53 22.36 -8.72 12.23
C ILE A 53 22.46 -10.09 11.54
N GLN A 54 22.38 -10.13 10.22
CA GLN A 54 22.53 -11.37 9.45
C GLN A 54 23.92 -11.97 9.66
N GLY A 55 24.98 -11.15 9.66
CA GLY A 55 26.34 -11.59 9.97
C GLY A 55 26.47 -12.17 11.37
N VAL A 56 25.78 -11.59 12.37
CA VAL A 56 25.72 -12.13 13.74
C VAL A 56 25.13 -13.55 13.80
N TYR A 57 24.10 -13.84 13.00
CA TYR A 57 23.51 -15.17 12.94
C TYR A 57 24.37 -16.19 12.17
N GLN A 58 25.12 -15.74 11.17
CA GLN A 58 25.96 -16.61 10.32
C GLN A 58 27.30 -16.98 10.95
N ASP A 59 27.81 -16.16 11.91
CA ASP A 59 29.08 -16.39 12.57
C ASP A 59 28.98 -17.47 13.66
N GLN A 60 29.09 -18.70 13.24
CA GLN A 60 29.02 -19.87 14.13
C GLN A 60 30.18 -19.97 15.13
N GLY A 61 31.35 -19.38 14.81
CA GLY A 61 32.53 -19.43 15.67
C GLY A 61 32.37 -18.72 17.04
N TYR A 62 31.49 -17.71 17.08
CA TYR A 62 31.21 -16.92 18.29
C TYR A 62 29.74 -16.87 18.64
N LEU A 63 28.97 -17.87 18.26
CA LEU A 63 27.49 -17.88 18.33
C LEU A 63 26.97 -17.47 19.71
N VAL A 64 27.49 -18.04 20.80
CA VAL A 64 27.02 -17.75 22.17
C VAL A 64 27.25 -16.27 22.54
N ARG A 65 28.43 -15.73 22.25
CA ARG A 65 28.72 -14.31 22.50
C ARG A 65 27.82 -13.41 21.65
N ASN A 66 27.68 -13.75 20.39
CA ASN A 66 26.90 -12.99 19.43
C ASN A 66 25.40 -13.00 19.81
N LEU A 67 24.86 -14.13 20.25
CA LEU A 67 23.49 -14.23 20.75
C LEU A 67 23.29 -13.40 22.02
N PHE A 68 24.27 -13.38 22.93
CA PHE A 68 24.17 -12.54 24.13
C PHE A 68 24.06 -11.05 23.77
N VAL A 69 24.90 -10.56 22.86
CA VAL A 69 24.84 -9.17 22.35
C VAL A 69 23.52 -8.90 21.66
N LEU A 70 23.03 -9.85 20.85
CA LEU A 70 21.75 -9.73 20.13
C LEU A 70 20.57 -9.65 21.11
N VAL A 71 20.54 -10.46 22.15
CA VAL A 71 19.48 -10.42 23.17
C VAL A 71 19.48 -9.08 23.91
N LEU A 72 20.65 -8.56 24.28
CA LEU A 72 20.75 -7.22 24.89
C LEU A 72 20.22 -6.13 23.93
N PHE A 73 20.54 -6.23 22.66
CA PHE A 73 20.04 -5.32 21.63
C PHE A 73 18.53 -5.41 21.48
N TYR A 74 17.94 -6.60 21.50
CA TYR A 74 16.48 -6.79 21.45
C TYR A 74 15.78 -6.27 22.70
N ILE A 75 16.36 -6.44 23.88
CA ILE A 75 15.85 -5.85 25.13
C ILE A 75 15.83 -4.32 25.01
N LEU A 76 16.91 -3.72 24.49
CA LEU A 76 16.98 -2.28 24.25
C LEU A 76 15.88 -1.81 23.28
N ILE A 77 15.64 -2.52 22.18
CA ILE A 77 14.56 -2.20 21.23
C ILE A 77 13.20 -2.28 21.93
N CYS A 78 12.94 -3.32 22.71
CA CYS A 78 11.68 -3.47 23.46
C CYS A 78 11.46 -2.30 24.43
N TRP A 79 12.48 -1.92 25.18
CA TRP A 79 12.40 -0.80 26.12
C TRP A 79 12.16 0.52 25.39
N LEU A 80 12.90 0.78 24.30
CA LEU A 80 12.75 1.99 23.50
C LEU A 80 11.38 2.03 22.82
N SER A 81 10.91 0.90 22.29
CA SER A 81 9.58 0.76 21.71
C SER A 81 8.50 1.10 22.72
N ALA A 82 8.55 0.53 23.92
CA ALA A 82 7.57 0.80 24.95
C ALA A 82 7.53 2.29 25.35
N LYS A 83 8.70 2.93 25.43
CA LYS A 83 8.82 4.36 25.77
C LYS A 83 8.28 5.25 24.64
N LEU A 84 8.67 5.00 23.39
CA LEU A 84 8.30 5.84 22.25
C LEU A 84 6.82 5.66 21.86
N THR A 85 6.30 4.43 21.87
CA THR A 85 4.90 4.17 21.51
C THR A 85 3.90 4.62 22.57
N ARG A 86 4.29 4.73 23.84
CA ARG A 86 3.47 5.36 24.88
C ARG A 86 3.36 6.88 24.69
N SER A 87 4.41 7.52 24.18
CA SER A 87 4.42 8.96 23.92
C SER A 87 3.81 9.34 22.56
N GLU A 88 3.77 8.40 21.59
CA GLU A 88 3.22 8.61 20.25
C GLU A 88 2.69 7.28 19.72
N LYS A 89 1.37 7.10 19.76
CA LYS A 89 0.73 5.82 19.39
C LYS A 89 0.76 5.57 17.89
N ASP A 90 0.80 6.64 17.09
CA ASP A 90 0.66 6.59 15.64
C ASP A 90 1.94 6.15 14.91
N ILE A 91 3.04 5.87 15.64
CA ILE A 91 4.25 5.27 15.08
C ILE A 91 4.15 3.74 14.92
N LYS A 92 3.13 3.08 15.49
CA LYS A 92 2.97 1.62 15.45
C LYS A 92 2.64 1.11 14.04
N GLY A 93 3.08 -0.12 13.76
CA GLY A 93 2.74 -0.87 12.55
C GLY A 93 3.17 -0.21 11.25
N SER A 94 2.42 -0.44 10.18
CA SER A 94 2.72 0.04 8.83
C SER A 94 2.78 1.57 8.74
N GLY A 95 1.75 2.26 9.21
CA GLY A 95 1.61 3.70 9.03
C GLY A 95 0.75 4.11 7.84
N ILE A 96 0.46 3.20 6.91
CA ILE A 96 -0.42 3.46 5.76
C ILE A 96 -1.84 3.81 6.23
N PRO A 97 -2.49 3.03 7.11
CA PRO A 97 -3.82 3.38 7.64
C PRO A 97 -3.87 4.74 8.33
N GLN A 98 -2.79 5.12 9.04
CA GLN A 98 -2.72 6.43 9.69
C GLN A 98 -2.64 7.58 8.67
N VAL A 99 -1.89 7.40 7.57
CA VAL A 99 -1.82 8.39 6.48
C VAL A 99 -3.15 8.51 5.75
N GLU A 100 -3.82 7.41 5.51
CA GLU A 100 -5.17 7.37 4.93
C GLU A 100 -6.17 8.11 5.82
N ALA A 101 -6.15 7.85 7.15
CA ALA A 101 -6.97 8.58 8.12
C ALA A 101 -6.73 10.09 8.11
N GLU A 102 -5.48 10.52 8.02
CA GLU A 102 -5.11 11.96 7.91
C GLU A 102 -5.67 12.57 6.62
N LEU A 103 -5.52 11.90 5.49
CA LEU A 103 -6.01 12.40 4.19
C LEU A 103 -7.54 12.44 4.12
N LYS A 104 -8.21 11.46 4.74
CA LYS A 104 -9.67 11.46 4.91
C LYS A 104 -10.15 12.49 5.96
N GLY A 105 -9.25 13.10 6.72
CA GLY A 105 -9.58 14.08 7.76
C GLY A 105 -10.12 13.48 9.06
N LEU A 106 -9.95 12.16 9.24
CA LEU A 106 -10.42 11.41 10.42
C LEU A 106 -9.49 11.54 11.62
N MET A 107 -8.21 11.89 11.38
CA MET A 107 -7.23 12.16 12.43
C MET A 107 -6.22 13.22 11.99
N SER A 108 -5.44 13.73 12.94
CA SER A 108 -4.36 14.69 12.68
C SER A 108 -3.05 14.20 13.26
N LEU A 109 -2.11 13.82 12.40
CA LEU A 109 -0.81 13.28 12.79
C LEU A 109 0.13 14.38 13.30
N ASN A 110 0.83 14.10 14.38
CA ASN A 110 1.92 14.94 14.88
C ASN A 110 3.18 14.74 14.02
N TRP A 111 3.33 15.57 12.97
CA TRP A 111 4.36 15.39 11.95
C TRP A 111 5.78 15.25 12.51
N TRP A 112 6.18 16.09 13.48
CA TRP A 112 7.54 16.05 14.05
C TRP A 112 7.73 14.85 14.98
N GLY A 113 6.75 14.61 15.87
CA GLY A 113 6.79 13.50 16.80
C GLY A 113 6.89 12.15 16.11
N ILE A 114 6.11 11.95 15.05
CA ILE A 114 6.13 10.72 14.25
C ILE A 114 7.41 10.64 13.43
N LEU A 115 7.83 11.73 12.77
CA LEU A 115 9.00 11.73 11.89
C LEU A 115 10.23 11.12 12.55
N TRP A 116 10.68 11.68 13.68
CA TRP A 116 11.92 11.19 14.29
C TRP A 116 11.73 9.87 15.04
N LYS A 117 10.57 9.65 15.73
CA LYS A 117 10.35 8.43 16.50
C LYS A 117 10.19 7.21 15.60
N LYS A 118 9.40 7.34 14.52
CA LYS A 118 9.23 6.27 13.54
C LYS A 118 10.52 6.02 12.76
N TYR A 119 11.28 7.06 12.43
CA TYR A 119 12.59 6.93 11.79
C TYR A 119 13.54 6.07 12.63
N VAL A 120 13.74 6.42 13.90
CA VAL A 120 14.66 5.69 14.79
C VAL A 120 14.16 4.27 15.08
N LEU A 121 12.90 4.14 15.53
CA LEU A 121 12.36 2.84 15.94
C LEU A 121 12.13 1.93 14.73
N GLY A 122 11.79 2.48 13.57
CA GLY A 122 11.63 1.73 12.32
C GLY A 122 12.94 1.14 11.82
N ILE A 123 14.06 1.91 11.87
CA ILE A 123 15.38 1.37 11.56
C ILE A 123 15.70 0.18 12.47
N LEU A 124 15.56 0.35 13.78
CA LEU A 124 15.88 -0.68 14.75
C LEU A 124 14.99 -1.93 14.59
N ALA A 125 13.69 -1.74 14.37
CA ALA A 125 12.73 -2.83 14.22
C ALA A 125 12.96 -3.63 12.93
N ILE A 126 13.14 -2.96 11.78
CA ILE A 126 13.26 -3.64 10.49
C ILE A 126 14.66 -4.24 10.33
N ALA A 127 15.71 -3.53 10.76
CA ALA A 127 17.07 -4.04 10.72
C ALA A 127 17.30 -5.23 11.66
N SER A 128 16.47 -5.42 12.69
CA SER A 128 16.59 -6.53 13.65
C SER A 128 16.37 -7.93 13.07
N GLY A 129 16.00 -8.04 11.79
CA GLY A 129 15.73 -9.31 11.12
C GLY A 129 14.28 -9.76 11.18
N LEU A 130 13.38 -8.97 11.77
CA LEU A 130 11.94 -9.25 11.75
C LEU A 130 11.42 -9.25 10.30
N MET A 131 10.40 -10.05 10.04
CA MET A 131 9.76 -10.12 8.72
C MET A 131 8.81 -8.93 8.52
N LEU A 132 9.38 -7.74 8.52
CA LEU A 132 8.71 -6.44 8.36
C LEU A 132 9.26 -5.71 7.14
N GLY A 133 8.36 -5.06 6.40
CA GLY A 133 8.70 -4.19 5.27
C GLY A 133 8.98 -2.75 5.72
N ARG A 134 9.84 -2.08 4.99
CA ARG A 134 10.20 -0.66 5.20
C ARG A 134 9.22 0.32 4.54
N GLU A 135 8.39 -0.14 3.63
CA GLU A 135 7.58 0.67 2.72
C GLU A 135 6.49 1.45 3.45
N GLY A 136 5.73 0.77 4.32
CA GLY A 136 4.73 1.43 5.14
C GLY A 136 5.31 2.57 5.98
N PRO A 137 6.37 2.33 6.77
CA PRO A 137 7.10 3.40 7.44
C PRO A 137 7.59 4.51 6.51
N SER A 138 8.10 4.18 5.30
CA SER A 138 8.56 5.18 4.32
C SER A 138 7.42 6.07 3.82
N ILE A 139 6.24 5.49 3.57
CA ILE A 139 5.02 6.24 3.21
C ILE A 139 4.63 7.20 4.33
N GLN A 140 4.64 6.75 5.59
CA GLN A 140 4.29 7.61 6.71
C GLN A 140 5.35 8.69 6.96
N LEU A 141 6.64 8.36 6.90
CA LEU A 141 7.72 9.34 7.00
C LEU A 141 7.62 10.40 5.89
N GLY A 142 7.32 9.98 4.68
CA GLY A 142 7.07 10.87 3.55
C GLY A 142 5.86 11.77 3.78
N ALA A 143 4.74 11.21 4.20
CA ALA A 143 3.50 11.95 4.48
C ALA A 143 3.69 13.02 5.56
N VAL A 144 4.29 12.65 6.70
CA VAL A 144 4.57 13.63 7.78
C VAL A 144 5.66 14.62 7.38
N GLY A 145 6.61 14.23 6.53
CA GLY A 145 7.57 15.15 5.91
C GLY A 145 6.87 16.18 5.02
N GLY A 146 5.94 15.74 4.16
CA GLY A 146 5.08 16.62 3.36
C GLY A 146 4.24 17.57 4.21
N LYS A 147 3.65 17.08 5.33
CA LYS A 147 2.93 17.89 6.30
C LYS A 147 3.81 18.95 6.96
N GLY A 148 5.03 18.60 7.34
CA GLY A 148 6.01 19.54 7.89
C GLY A 148 6.35 20.66 6.90
N ILE A 149 6.56 20.32 5.63
CA ILE A 149 6.82 21.29 4.55
C ILE A 149 5.59 22.18 4.30
N ALA A 150 4.38 21.61 4.31
CA ALA A 150 3.14 22.38 4.17
C ALA A 150 3.00 23.45 5.27
N LYS A 151 3.32 23.09 6.52
CA LYS A 151 3.34 24.05 7.64
C LYS A 151 4.42 25.10 7.48
N TRP A 152 5.60 24.74 7.02
CA TRP A 152 6.69 25.69 6.75
C TRP A 152 6.31 26.68 5.64
N LEU A 153 5.65 26.20 4.58
CA LEU A 153 5.16 27.05 3.48
C LEU A 153 3.86 27.80 3.81
N LYS A 154 3.28 27.60 5.00
CA LYS A 154 1.97 28.18 5.41
C LYS A 154 0.88 27.87 4.38
N SER A 155 0.84 26.63 3.89
CA SER A 155 -0.10 26.18 2.87
C SER A 155 -1.54 26.17 3.37
N SER A 156 -2.50 26.34 2.46
CA SER A 156 -3.93 26.17 2.75
C SER A 156 -4.25 24.70 3.09
N PRO A 157 -5.38 24.39 3.75
CA PRO A 157 -5.74 23.01 4.11
C PRO A 157 -5.81 22.05 2.90
N VAL A 158 -6.22 22.55 1.74
CA VAL A 158 -6.26 21.76 0.49
C VAL A 158 -4.86 21.46 -0.02
N GLU A 159 -3.97 22.47 0.01
CA GLU A 159 -2.57 22.29 -0.38
C GLU A 159 -1.82 21.40 0.62
N GLU A 160 -2.12 21.51 1.93
CA GLU A 160 -1.54 20.63 2.95
C GLU A 160 -1.84 19.16 2.66
N ARG A 161 -3.10 18.81 2.36
CA ARG A 161 -3.48 17.44 1.96
C ARG A 161 -2.73 16.98 0.71
N SER A 162 -2.61 17.85 -0.29
CA SER A 162 -1.84 17.55 -1.51
C SER A 162 -0.37 17.28 -1.21
N LEU A 163 0.27 18.05 -0.33
CA LEU A 163 1.67 17.87 0.05
C LEU A 163 1.90 16.64 0.94
N ILE A 164 0.93 16.29 1.81
CA ILE A 164 0.95 15.04 2.58
C ILE A 164 0.94 13.84 1.62
N ALA A 165 0.02 13.83 0.67
CA ALA A 165 -0.09 12.76 -0.31
C ALA A 165 1.12 12.71 -1.26
N SER A 166 1.64 13.87 -1.71
CA SER A 166 2.89 13.96 -2.47
C SER A 166 4.08 13.41 -1.69
N GLY A 167 4.14 13.68 -0.38
CA GLY A 167 5.14 13.12 0.52
C GLY A 167 5.01 11.61 0.67
N ALA A 168 3.78 11.09 0.82
CA ALA A 168 3.53 9.65 0.90
C ALA A 168 4.04 8.92 -0.36
N ALA A 169 3.71 9.43 -1.55
CA ALA A 169 4.20 8.89 -2.80
C ALA A 169 5.72 9.02 -2.95
N ALA A 170 6.31 10.17 -2.60
CA ALA A 170 7.75 10.35 -2.59
C ALA A 170 8.47 9.35 -1.67
N GLY A 171 7.87 9.05 -0.51
CA GLY A 171 8.38 8.04 0.42
C GLY A 171 8.39 6.64 -0.18
N LEU A 172 7.32 6.23 -0.84
CA LEU A 172 7.23 4.93 -1.52
C LEU A 172 8.19 4.86 -2.71
N ALA A 173 8.27 5.93 -3.52
CA ALA A 173 9.16 6.02 -4.67
C ALA A 173 10.64 5.86 -4.28
N ALA A 174 11.08 6.53 -3.22
CA ALA A 174 12.45 6.40 -2.71
C ALA A 174 12.74 5.01 -2.11
N ALA A 175 11.73 4.34 -1.53
CA ALA A 175 11.89 3.01 -0.94
C ALA A 175 12.06 1.91 -2.00
N PHE A 176 11.40 2.02 -3.16
CA PHE A 176 11.31 0.97 -4.18
C PHE A 176 11.91 1.32 -5.55
N ASN A 177 12.41 2.52 -5.75
CA ASN A 177 12.79 3.04 -7.09
C ASN A 177 11.62 2.96 -8.10
N ALA A 178 10.38 3.20 -7.64
CA ALA A 178 9.15 3.00 -8.39
C ALA A 178 8.27 4.27 -8.36
N PRO A 179 8.59 5.32 -9.12
CA PRO A 179 7.92 6.62 -9.03
C PRO A 179 6.49 6.61 -9.59
N ILE A 180 6.20 5.83 -10.63
CA ILE A 180 4.86 5.75 -11.24
C ILE A 180 3.94 4.93 -10.34
N ALA A 181 4.41 3.77 -9.87
CA ALA A 181 3.67 2.93 -8.95
C ALA A 181 3.38 3.65 -7.62
N ALA A 182 4.30 4.47 -7.14
CA ALA A 182 4.11 5.25 -5.93
C ALA A 182 2.98 6.29 -6.07
N LEU A 183 2.90 6.97 -7.21
CA LEU A 183 1.77 7.83 -7.53
C LEU A 183 0.45 7.04 -7.57
N LEU A 184 0.44 5.91 -8.30
CA LEU A 184 -0.75 5.07 -8.44
C LEU A 184 -1.21 4.51 -7.09
N PHE A 185 -0.29 4.07 -6.24
CA PHE A 185 -0.61 3.58 -4.90
C PHE A 185 -1.34 4.64 -4.06
N VAL A 186 -0.86 5.88 -4.07
CA VAL A 186 -1.52 6.95 -3.32
C VAL A 186 -2.89 7.26 -3.90
N VAL A 187 -3.07 7.19 -5.21
CA VAL A 187 -4.36 7.44 -5.86
C VAL A 187 -5.34 6.29 -5.64
N GLU A 188 -4.88 5.04 -5.80
CA GLU A 188 -5.73 3.84 -5.81
C GLU A 188 -6.05 3.35 -4.40
N GLU A 189 -5.09 3.47 -3.44
CA GLU A 189 -5.20 2.84 -2.12
C GLU A 189 -5.29 3.84 -0.95
N VAL A 190 -4.68 5.02 -1.05
CA VAL A 190 -4.53 5.89 0.13
C VAL A 190 -5.46 7.09 0.12
N TYR A 191 -5.61 7.75 -1.03
CA TYR A 191 -6.35 9.01 -1.13
C TYR A 191 -7.67 8.86 -1.90
N HIS A 192 -7.78 7.90 -2.81
CA HIS A 192 -8.96 7.60 -3.63
C HIS A 192 -9.51 8.80 -4.42
N HIS A 193 -8.73 9.86 -4.57
CA HIS A 193 -9.11 11.06 -5.31
C HIS A 193 -8.07 11.40 -6.38
N PHE A 194 -8.56 11.66 -7.60
CA PHE A 194 -7.74 12.07 -8.71
C PHE A 194 -8.15 13.46 -9.18
N SER A 195 -7.34 14.49 -8.86
CA SER A 195 -7.52 15.83 -9.37
C SER A 195 -6.31 16.30 -10.17
N ARG A 196 -6.53 17.17 -11.16
CA ARG A 196 -5.47 17.64 -12.07
C ARG A 196 -4.28 18.29 -11.36
N PHE A 197 -4.52 19.00 -10.27
CA PHE A 197 -3.46 19.66 -9.50
C PHE A 197 -2.71 18.71 -8.58
N PHE A 198 -3.41 17.73 -8.05
CA PHE A 198 -2.88 16.73 -7.13
C PHE A 198 -1.86 15.80 -7.80
N TRP A 199 -2.23 15.16 -8.92
CA TRP A 199 -1.36 14.15 -9.53
C TRP A 199 -0.05 14.73 -10.06
N VAL A 200 -0.05 16.00 -10.56
CA VAL A 200 1.17 16.64 -11.08
C VAL A 200 2.18 16.90 -9.96
N SER A 201 1.74 17.43 -8.81
CA SER A 201 2.60 17.63 -7.63
C SER A 201 3.14 16.30 -7.10
N THR A 202 2.27 15.28 -7.03
CA THR A 202 2.62 13.95 -6.52
C THR A 202 3.61 13.24 -7.44
N LEU A 203 3.40 13.32 -8.76
CA LEU A 203 4.34 12.77 -9.75
C LEU A 203 5.70 13.46 -9.66
N ALA A 204 5.73 14.79 -9.60
CA ALA A 204 6.97 15.55 -9.46
C ALA A 204 7.74 15.15 -8.20
N ALA A 205 7.02 15.01 -7.06
CA ALA A 205 7.62 14.58 -5.80
C ALA A 205 8.17 13.15 -5.88
N SER A 206 7.42 12.22 -6.49
CA SER A 206 7.84 10.83 -6.68
C SER A 206 9.09 10.70 -7.55
N ILE A 207 9.12 11.39 -8.70
CA ILE A 207 10.27 11.37 -9.63
C ILE A 207 11.52 11.95 -8.95
N VAL A 208 11.39 13.07 -8.24
CA VAL A 208 12.53 13.72 -7.58
C VAL A 208 13.02 12.88 -6.40
N ALA A 209 12.14 12.29 -5.61
CA ALA A 209 12.53 11.39 -4.52
C ALA A 209 13.21 10.13 -5.04
N ASN A 210 12.72 9.56 -6.15
CA ASN A 210 13.36 8.45 -6.84
C ASN A 210 14.75 8.84 -7.36
N PHE A 211 14.89 10.03 -7.95
CA PHE A 211 16.20 10.52 -8.40
C PHE A 211 17.20 10.60 -7.24
N VAL A 212 16.79 11.11 -6.08
CA VAL A 212 17.64 11.12 -4.88
C VAL A 212 18.00 9.69 -4.44
N SER A 213 17.06 8.75 -4.50
CA SER A 213 17.32 7.33 -4.20
C SER A 213 18.34 6.73 -5.17
N LEU A 214 18.22 7.01 -6.47
CA LEU A 214 19.16 6.54 -7.50
C LEU A 214 20.59 7.10 -7.29
N LEU A 215 20.73 8.33 -6.80
CA LEU A 215 22.03 8.88 -6.43
C LEU A 215 22.69 8.14 -5.26
N MET A 216 21.89 7.55 -4.35
CA MET A 216 22.39 6.83 -3.17
C MET A 216 22.66 5.35 -3.44
N PHE A 217 21.86 4.71 -4.28
CA PHE A 217 21.85 3.25 -4.47
C PHE A 217 22.25 2.79 -5.88
N GLY A 218 22.41 3.72 -6.83
CA GLY A 218 22.69 3.40 -8.22
C GLY A 218 21.44 3.18 -9.08
N LEU A 219 21.66 2.83 -10.35
CA LEU A 219 20.61 2.69 -11.36
C LEU A 219 20.02 1.28 -11.47
N THR A 220 20.51 0.34 -10.66
CA THR A 220 20.00 -1.04 -10.67
C THR A 220 18.58 -1.12 -10.11
N PRO A 221 17.71 -1.97 -10.68
CA PRO A 221 16.40 -2.27 -10.11
C PRO A 221 16.51 -2.77 -8.67
N VAL A 222 15.43 -2.60 -7.87
CA VAL A 222 15.41 -3.09 -6.48
C VAL A 222 15.42 -4.62 -6.43
N LEU A 223 14.81 -5.25 -7.44
CA LEU A 223 14.84 -6.69 -7.66
C LEU A 223 15.52 -6.93 -9.02
N ASP A 224 16.83 -7.09 -8.99
CA ASP A 224 17.63 -7.38 -10.17
C ASP A 224 17.41 -8.84 -10.58
N MET A 225 16.45 -9.06 -11.46
CA MET A 225 16.06 -10.38 -11.95
C MET A 225 16.88 -10.75 -13.19
N PRO A 226 16.97 -12.06 -13.54
CA PRO A 226 17.69 -12.48 -14.75
C PRO A 226 17.18 -11.77 -16.01
N ASP A 227 18.12 -11.30 -16.84
CA ASP A 227 17.81 -10.69 -18.12
C ASP A 227 17.23 -11.73 -19.10
N ASN A 228 16.37 -11.27 -20.02
CA ASN A 228 15.87 -12.05 -21.14
C ASN A 228 15.11 -13.35 -20.78
N ILE A 229 14.23 -13.29 -19.78
CA ILE A 229 13.32 -14.39 -19.48
C ILE A 229 12.43 -14.66 -20.72
N PRO A 230 12.41 -15.88 -21.28
CA PRO A 230 11.60 -16.19 -22.45
C PRO A 230 10.10 -16.03 -22.14
N PRO A 231 9.33 -15.32 -22.98
CA PRO A 231 7.90 -15.18 -22.77
C PRO A 231 7.18 -16.52 -22.92
N MET A 232 6.08 -16.69 -22.21
CA MET A 232 5.20 -17.83 -22.42
C MET A 232 4.40 -17.67 -23.71
N THR A 233 4.09 -18.78 -24.36
CA THR A 233 3.26 -18.82 -25.57
C THR A 233 1.79 -18.65 -25.24
N LEU A 234 0.96 -18.17 -26.19
CA LEU A 234 -0.46 -17.87 -25.92
C LEU A 234 -1.29 -19.08 -25.47
N ASP A 235 -0.89 -20.29 -25.94
CA ASP A 235 -1.51 -21.55 -25.51
C ASP A 235 -1.24 -21.90 -24.04
N GLN A 236 -0.22 -21.31 -23.42
CA GLN A 236 0.12 -21.48 -22.01
C GLN A 236 -0.59 -20.45 -21.08
N TYR A 237 -1.31 -19.47 -21.63
CA TYR A 237 -1.93 -18.39 -20.83
C TYR A 237 -3.00 -18.85 -19.85
N TRP A 238 -3.60 -20.04 -20.06
CA TRP A 238 -4.50 -20.64 -19.09
C TRP A 238 -3.83 -20.87 -17.72
N ILE A 239 -2.49 -21.08 -17.69
CA ILE A 239 -1.73 -21.23 -16.45
C ILE A 239 -1.81 -19.95 -15.62
N TYR A 240 -1.79 -18.77 -16.26
CA TYR A 240 -1.94 -17.49 -15.57
C TYR A 240 -3.33 -17.34 -14.92
N LEU A 241 -4.38 -17.84 -15.58
CA LEU A 241 -5.73 -17.84 -14.99
C LEU A 241 -5.80 -18.71 -13.73
N VAL A 242 -5.27 -19.92 -13.81
CA VAL A 242 -5.22 -20.85 -12.67
C VAL A 242 -4.40 -20.25 -11.53
N MET A 243 -3.24 -19.67 -11.86
CA MET A 243 -2.38 -19.00 -10.89
C MET A 243 -3.09 -17.82 -10.22
N GLY A 244 -3.79 -16.99 -10.99
CA GLY A 244 -4.57 -15.86 -10.46
C GLY A 244 -5.65 -16.32 -9.48
N ILE A 245 -6.38 -17.40 -9.80
CA ILE A 245 -7.39 -18.00 -8.90
C ILE A 245 -6.72 -18.46 -7.59
N PHE A 246 -5.61 -19.18 -7.68
CA PHE A 246 -4.87 -19.66 -6.52
C PHE A 246 -4.35 -18.52 -5.64
N LEU A 247 -3.79 -17.47 -6.25
CA LEU A 247 -3.27 -16.30 -5.53
C LEU A 247 -4.39 -15.49 -4.87
N GLY A 248 -5.54 -15.31 -5.54
CA GLY A 248 -6.70 -14.62 -4.96
C GLY A 248 -7.24 -15.33 -3.73
N PHE A 249 -7.38 -16.67 -3.79
CA PHE A 249 -7.80 -17.47 -2.64
C PHE A 249 -6.79 -17.41 -1.47
N SER A 250 -5.50 -17.52 -1.80
CA SER A 250 -4.42 -17.42 -0.80
C SER A 250 -4.35 -16.01 -0.20
N GLY A 251 -4.63 -14.97 -0.98
CA GLY A 251 -4.72 -13.58 -0.53
C GLY A 251 -5.84 -13.34 0.48
N PHE A 252 -7.01 -13.94 0.24
CA PHE A 252 -8.12 -13.91 1.20
C PHE A 252 -7.75 -14.53 2.55
N LEU A 253 -7.05 -15.66 2.55
CA LEU A 253 -6.55 -16.29 3.78
C LEU A 253 -5.55 -15.39 4.53
N TYR A 254 -4.67 -14.72 3.78
CA TYR A 254 -3.71 -13.78 4.37
C TYR A 254 -4.41 -12.59 5.03
N GLU A 255 -5.37 -11.97 4.33
CA GLU A 255 -6.17 -10.85 4.89
C GLU A 255 -6.81 -11.24 6.22
N LYS A 256 -7.50 -12.38 6.26
CA LYS A 256 -8.14 -12.88 7.50
C LYS A 256 -7.12 -13.12 8.61
N ALA A 257 -5.95 -13.66 8.29
CA ALA A 257 -4.89 -13.90 9.27
C ALA A 257 -4.33 -12.58 9.83
N VAL A 258 -3.91 -11.65 8.98
CA VAL A 258 -3.26 -10.40 9.40
C VAL A 258 -4.22 -9.50 10.19
N LEU A 259 -5.48 -9.46 9.80
CA LEU A 259 -6.50 -8.67 10.50
C LEU A 259 -6.85 -9.24 11.90
N ASN A 260 -6.55 -10.50 12.17
CA ASN A 260 -6.83 -11.13 13.46
C ASN A 260 -5.58 -11.34 14.34
N VAL A 261 -4.37 -11.09 13.83
CA VAL A 261 -3.14 -11.33 14.59
C VAL A 261 -3.06 -10.52 15.88
N GLY A 262 -3.59 -9.28 15.89
CA GLY A 262 -3.66 -8.46 17.10
C GLY A 262 -4.46 -9.12 18.24
N ARG A 263 -5.58 -9.79 17.92
CA ARG A 263 -6.38 -10.54 18.89
C ARG A 263 -5.60 -11.70 19.51
N VAL A 264 -4.78 -12.39 18.70
CA VAL A 264 -3.93 -13.48 19.18
C VAL A 264 -2.90 -12.95 20.19
N TYR A 265 -2.26 -11.82 19.88
CA TYR A 265 -1.33 -11.17 20.80
C TYR A 265 -2.02 -10.71 22.10
N ASP A 266 -3.22 -10.15 22.01
CA ASP A 266 -3.99 -9.74 23.19
C ASP A 266 -4.38 -10.94 24.07
N LEU A 267 -4.79 -12.05 23.48
CA LEU A 267 -5.11 -13.29 24.24
C LEU A 267 -3.87 -13.86 24.95
N ILE A 268 -2.72 -13.90 24.25
CA ILE A 268 -1.46 -14.35 24.86
C ILE A 268 -1.03 -13.37 25.96
N GLY A 269 -1.05 -12.07 25.68
CA GLY A 269 -0.66 -11.02 26.62
C GLY A 269 -1.49 -11.04 27.90
N GLN A 270 -2.82 -11.21 27.80
CA GLN A 270 -3.72 -11.34 28.93
C GLN A 270 -3.38 -12.59 29.78
N LYS A 271 -3.10 -13.73 29.12
CA LYS A 271 -2.76 -14.97 29.81
C LYS A 271 -1.46 -14.90 30.61
N ILE A 272 -0.46 -14.18 30.10
CA ILE A 272 0.86 -14.02 30.73
C ILE A 272 1.02 -12.68 31.48
N HIS A 273 -0.06 -11.88 31.58
CA HIS A 273 -0.08 -10.55 32.22
C HIS A 273 0.96 -9.58 31.61
N LEU A 274 1.18 -9.62 30.29
CA LEU A 274 2.13 -8.77 29.57
C LEU A 274 1.41 -7.54 29.00
N ASP A 275 1.91 -6.33 29.32
CA ASP A 275 1.42 -5.07 28.73
C ASP A 275 1.68 -5.07 27.21
N ARG A 276 0.72 -4.54 26.42
CA ARG A 276 0.80 -4.40 24.96
C ARG A 276 2.09 -3.70 24.48
N ALA A 277 2.65 -2.79 25.27
CA ALA A 277 3.89 -2.10 24.94
C ALA A 277 5.11 -3.03 24.88
N TYR A 278 5.03 -4.22 25.49
CA TYR A 278 6.10 -5.21 25.54
C TYR A 278 5.86 -6.44 24.66
N TYR A 279 4.84 -6.45 23.80
CA TYR A 279 4.60 -7.53 22.84
C TYR A 279 5.81 -7.84 21.93
N PRO A 280 6.69 -6.87 21.56
CA PRO A 280 7.91 -7.17 20.83
C PRO A 280 8.81 -8.22 21.46
N ILE A 281 8.78 -8.41 22.79
CA ILE A 281 9.57 -9.43 23.48
C ILE A 281 9.25 -10.83 22.94
N LEU A 282 7.94 -11.15 22.79
CA LEU A 282 7.50 -12.45 22.26
C LEU A 282 8.03 -12.67 20.85
N THR A 283 7.98 -11.63 20.02
CA THR A 283 8.44 -11.68 18.64
C THR A 283 9.95 -11.94 18.58
N PHE A 284 10.76 -11.23 19.39
CA PHE A 284 12.20 -11.41 19.41
C PHE A 284 12.64 -12.77 19.93
N ILE A 285 11.94 -13.33 20.93
CA ILE A 285 12.21 -14.70 21.39
C ILE A 285 11.98 -15.71 20.25
N LEU A 286 10.90 -15.52 19.47
CA LEU A 286 10.53 -16.46 18.41
C LEU A 286 11.38 -16.31 17.14
N ILE A 287 11.95 -15.13 16.84
CA ILE A 287 12.74 -14.93 15.62
C ILE A 287 14.19 -15.48 15.76
N ILE A 288 14.74 -15.55 16.96
CA ILE A 288 16.10 -16.04 17.20
C ILE A 288 16.34 -17.43 16.61
N PRO A 289 15.52 -18.46 16.89
CA PRO A 289 15.70 -19.78 16.28
C PRO A 289 15.68 -19.74 14.75
N VAL A 290 14.77 -18.94 14.17
CA VAL A 290 14.70 -18.80 12.70
C VAL A 290 15.97 -18.15 12.14
N GLY A 291 16.49 -17.11 12.79
CA GLY A 291 17.74 -16.47 12.38
C GLY A 291 18.94 -17.40 12.44
N ILE A 292 19.00 -18.32 13.41
CA ILE A 292 20.09 -19.30 13.56
C ILE A 292 20.00 -20.39 12.48
N PHE A 293 18.82 -20.98 12.28
CA PHE A 293 18.68 -22.15 11.39
C PHE A 293 18.40 -21.77 9.93
N LEU A 294 17.77 -20.62 9.68
CA LEU A 294 17.32 -20.19 8.37
C LEU A 294 17.60 -18.69 8.12
N PRO A 295 18.86 -18.24 8.20
CA PRO A 295 19.23 -16.82 8.08
C PRO A 295 18.86 -16.21 6.72
N GLN A 296 18.61 -17.01 5.69
CA GLN A 296 18.21 -16.56 4.35
C GLN A 296 16.76 -16.13 4.26
N ILE A 297 15.90 -16.53 5.20
CA ILE A 297 14.46 -16.19 5.15
C ILE A 297 14.05 -15.08 6.13
N ILE A 298 14.96 -14.56 6.99
CA ILE A 298 14.66 -13.44 7.88
C ILE A 298 14.62 -12.10 7.12
N GLY A 299 14.13 -11.05 7.80
CA GLY A 299 14.01 -9.69 7.25
C GLY A 299 12.86 -9.53 6.26
N GLY A 300 12.82 -8.44 5.52
CA GLY A 300 11.71 -8.06 4.62
C GLY A 300 11.42 -9.05 3.51
N GLY A 301 12.46 -9.66 2.90
CA GLY A 301 12.30 -10.69 1.88
C GLY A 301 12.99 -10.43 0.55
N ASN A 302 13.63 -9.27 0.31
CA ASN A 302 14.31 -8.99 -0.96
C ASN A 302 15.32 -10.06 -1.36
N GLN A 303 16.21 -10.45 -0.43
CA GLN A 303 17.22 -11.48 -0.69
C GLN A 303 16.59 -12.84 -1.01
N LEU A 304 15.50 -13.19 -0.34
CA LEU A 304 14.79 -14.43 -0.64
C LEU A 304 14.20 -14.39 -2.06
N VAL A 305 13.53 -13.29 -2.45
CA VAL A 305 12.94 -13.15 -3.80
C VAL A 305 14.01 -13.31 -4.88
N LEU A 306 15.18 -12.69 -4.72
CA LEU A 306 16.29 -12.85 -5.65
C LEU A 306 16.83 -14.28 -5.67
N SER A 307 16.99 -14.92 -4.52
CA SER A 307 17.48 -16.30 -4.44
C SER A 307 16.55 -17.31 -5.13
N LEU A 308 15.23 -17.04 -5.19
CA LEU A 308 14.27 -17.90 -5.88
C LEU A 308 14.53 -17.99 -7.39
N THR A 309 15.10 -16.96 -8.00
CA THR A 309 15.40 -16.93 -9.43
C THR A 309 16.80 -17.45 -9.78
N GLU A 310 17.71 -17.47 -8.79
CA GLU A 310 19.09 -17.91 -8.97
C GLU A 310 19.31 -19.38 -8.61
N GLN A 311 18.50 -19.93 -7.71
CA GLN A 311 18.67 -21.27 -7.15
C GLN A 311 17.48 -22.17 -7.45
N ASN A 312 17.74 -23.45 -7.70
CA ASN A 312 16.70 -24.44 -7.88
C ASN A 312 16.26 -25.01 -6.53
N PHE A 313 15.10 -24.60 -6.07
CA PHE A 313 14.48 -25.13 -4.85
C PHE A 313 13.49 -26.26 -5.18
N SER A 314 13.48 -27.30 -4.33
CA SER A 314 12.44 -28.33 -4.42
C SER A 314 11.09 -27.78 -3.92
N PHE A 315 10.00 -28.41 -4.37
CA PHE A 315 8.64 -28.05 -3.94
C PHE A 315 8.50 -28.04 -2.41
N GLN A 316 9.08 -29.04 -1.73
CA GLN A 316 9.01 -29.17 -0.26
C GLN A 316 9.70 -28.00 0.46
N VAL A 317 10.85 -27.56 -0.04
CA VAL A 317 11.58 -26.41 0.52
C VAL A 317 10.80 -25.12 0.32
N LEU A 318 10.24 -24.88 -0.87
CA LEU A 318 9.42 -23.71 -1.15
C LEU A 318 8.17 -23.67 -0.27
N LEU A 319 7.50 -24.81 -0.09
CA LEU A 319 6.33 -24.91 0.79
C LEU A 319 6.71 -24.64 2.26
N ALA A 320 7.82 -25.19 2.73
CA ALA A 320 8.32 -24.93 4.08
C ALA A 320 8.66 -23.44 4.27
N TYR A 321 9.35 -22.82 3.32
CA TYR A 321 9.67 -21.38 3.36
C TYR A 321 8.41 -20.54 3.36
N PHE A 322 7.41 -20.86 2.56
CA PHE A 322 6.13 -20.17 2.54
C PHE A 322 5.45 -20.25 3.92
N LEU A 323 5.30 -21.44 4.49
CA LEU A 323 4.63 -21.64 5.77
C LEU A 323 5.36 -20.91 6.92
N ILE A 324 6.69 -21.03 6.96
CA ILE A 324 7.49 -20.33 7.96
C ILE A 324 7.33 -18.81 7.79
N ARG A 325 7.54 -18.28 6.59
CA ARG A 325 7.40 -16.83 6.37
C ARG A 325 5.99 -16.33 6.62
N PHE A 326 4.96 -17.08 6.25
CA PHE A 326 3.57 -16.72 6.55
C PHE A 326 3.36 -16.54 8.06
N ILE A 327 3.74 -17.55 8.85
CA ILE A 327 3.57 -17.52 10.32
C ILE A 327 4.41 -16.40 10.95
N TRP A 328 5.70 -16.32 10.60
CA TRP A 328 6.61 -15.34 11.20
C TRP A 328 6.36 -13.91 10.74
N SER A 329 5.82 -13.67 9.54
CA SER A 329 5.37 -12.33 9.14
C SER A 329 4.18 -11.87 9.99
N MET A 330 3.23 -12.78 10.32
CA MET A 330 2.13 -12.49 11.25
C MET A 330 2.66 -12.17 12.65
N ILE A 331 3.59 -12.99 13.16
CA ILE A 331 4.23 -12.76 14.47
C ILE A 331 4.97 -11.41 14.47
N SER A 332 5.73 -11.11 13.43
CA SER A 332 6.47 -9.84 13.33
C SER A 332 5.53 -8.64 13.32
N TYR A 333 4.48 -8.68 12.51
CA TYR A 333 3.52 -7.58 12.39
C TYR A 333 2.66 -7.41 13.67
N GLY A 334 2.24 -8.51 14.30
CA GLY A 334 1.47 -8.50 15.55
C GLY A 334 2.20 -7.88 16.73
N SER A 335 3.52 -7.75 16.67
CA SER A 335 4.33 -7.08 17.71
C SER A 335 3.98 -5.62 17.91
N GLY A 336 3.39 -4.96 16.90
CA GLY A 336 3.12 -3.52 16.90
C GLY A 336 4.35 -2.63 16.72
N LEU A 337 5.52 -3.19 16.42
CA LEU A 337 6.71 -2.42 16.03
C LEU A 337 6.47 -1.67 14.71
N PRO A 338 7.13 -0.52 14.48
CA PRO A 338 7.12 0.15 13.18
C PRO A 338 7.66 -0.75 12.08
N GLY A 339 6.82 -1.10 11.13
CA GLY A 339 7.14 -1.96 10.00
C GLY A 339 5.87 -2.33 9.24
N GLY A 340 6.00 -2.50 7.92
CA GLY A 340 4.88 -2.78 7.02
C GLY A 340 4.75 -4.26 6.67
N ILE A 341 3.59 -4.61 6.10
CA ILE A 341 3.33 -5.94 5.54
C ILE A 341 3.61 -6.00 4.03
N PHE A 342 3.91 -4.88 3.40
CA PHE A 342 3.99 -4.71 1.95
C PHE A 342 5.03 -5.68 1.31
N LEU A 343 6.31 -5.52 1.66
CA LEU A 343 7.37 -6.41 1.16
C LEU A 343 7.20 -7.87 1.61
N PRO A 344 6.79 -8.17 2.85
CA PRO A 344 6.40 -9.53 3.24
C PRO A 344 5.32 -10.15 2.34
N ILE A 345 4.31 -9.40 1.91
CA ILE A 345 3.30 -9.87 0.96
C ILE A 345 3.94 -10.20 -0.40
N LEU A 346 4.79 -9.33 -0.93
CA LEU A 346 5.49 -9.59 -2.19
C LEU A 346 6.36 -10.86 -2.09
N ALA A 347 7.09 -11.03 -1.00
CA ALA A 347 7.92 -12.22 -0.78
C ALA A 347 7.10 -13.52 -0.60
N LEU A 348 5.93 -13.46 0.04
CA LEU A 348 5.00 -14.59 0.08
C LEU A 348 4.40 -14.89 -1.29
N GLY A 349 4.04 -13.86 -2.04
CA GLY A 349 3.55 -13.99 -3.42
C GLY A 349 4.60 -14.63 -4.33
N SER A 350 5.88 -14.23 -4.21
CA SER A 350 6.98 -14.84 -4.98
C SER A 350 7.15 -16.34 -4.68
N LEU A 351 7.01 -16.74 -3.41
CA LEU A 351 7.05 -18.15 -3.01
C LEU A 351 5.86 -18.95 -3.56
N LEU A 352 4.64 -18.39 -3.52
CA LEU A 352 3.46 -19.02 -4.13
C LEU A 352 3.61 -19.15 -5.65
N GLY A 353 4.14 -18.11 -6.30
CA GLY A 353 4.48 -18.15 -7.71
C GLY A 353 5.52 -19.22 -8.03
N ALA A 354 6.60 -19.30 -7.25
CA ALA A 354 7.63 -20.32 -7.39
C ALA A 354 7.07 -21.74 -7.21
N LEU A 355 6.14 -21.97 -6.27
CA LEU A 355 5.45 -23.26 -6.09
C LEU A 355 4.70 -23.67 -7.37
N VAL A 356 3.93 -22.75 -7.95
CA VAL A 356 3.23 -23.01 -9.22
C VAL A 356 4.23 -23.26 -10.35
N GLY A 357 5.31 -22.45 -10.42
CA GLY A 357 6.36 -22.60 -11.42
C GLY A 357 7.03 -23.96 -11.38
N VAL A 358 7.42 -24.46 -10.18
CA VAL A 358 8.02 -25.81 -10.02
C VAL A 358 7.05 -26.90 -10.45
N ILE A 359 5.76 -26.78 -10.13
CA ILE A 359 4.75 -27.75 -10.61
C ILE A 359 4.69 -27.76 -12.14
N CYS A 360 4.61 -26.59 -12.78
CA CYS A 360 4.52 -26.47 -14.23
C CYS A 360 5.78 -27.00 -14.94
N VAL A 361 6.97 -26.73 -14.40
CA VAL A 361 8.24 -27.25 -14.94
C VAL A 361 8.28 -28.79 -14.81
N ASN A 362 7.94 -29.33 -13.64
CA ASN A 362 7.94 -30.78 -13.40
C ASN A 362 6.93 -31.53 -14.26
N LEU A 363 5.82 -30.91 -14.63
CA LEU A 363 4.82 -31.45 -15.55
C LEU A 363 5.19 -31.26 -17.04
N GLY A 364 6.31 -30.59 -17.33
CA GLY A 364 6.74 -30.29 -18.71
C GLY A 364 5.85 -29.27 -19.44
N LEU A 365 5.07 -28.50 -18.71
CA LEU A 365 4.19 -27.45 -19.28
C LEU A 365 4.96 -26.19 -19.70
N VAL A 366 6.08 -25.92 -19.04
CA VAL A 366 6.95 -24.76 -19.25
C VAL A 366 8.41 -25.16 -19.14
N SER A 367 9.31 -24.38 -19.75
CA SER A 367 10.75 -24.58 -19.60
C SER A 367 11.29 -24.02 -18.28
N GLN A 368 12.45 -24.55 -17.84
CA GLN A 368 13.13 -24.03 -16.65
C GLN A 368 13.51 -22.55 -16.80
N GLU A 369 13.81 -22.08 -18.00
CA GLU A 369 14.16 -20.68 -18.28
C GLU A 369 12.98 -19.72 -18.07
N GLN A 370 11.73 -20.22 -18.16
CA GLN A 370 10.51 -19.46 -17.93
C GLN A 370 10.14 -19.39 -16.44
N PHE A 371 10.79 -20.15 -15.57
CA PHE A 371 10.47 -20.23 -14.15
C PHE A 371 10.44 -18.85 -13.44
N PRO A 372 11.39 -17.90 -13.68
CA PRO A 372 11.36 -16.61 -13.01
C PRO A 372 10.08 -15.78 -13.26
N ILE A 373 9.37 -16.01 -14.37
CA ILE A 373 8.09 -15.35 -14.66
C ILE A 373 7.09 -15.63 -13.53
N PHE A 374 7.03 -16.86 -13.04
CA PHE A 374 6.10 -17.25 -11.98
C PHE A 374 6.38 -16.53 -10.66
N VAL A 375 7.66 -16.31 -10.34
CA VAL A 375 8.07 -15.52 -9.16
C VAL A 375 7.56 -14.08 -9.28
N ILE A 376 7.76 -13.45 -10.44
CA ILE A 376 7.34 -12.06 -10.73
C ILE A 376 5.81 -11.95 -10.69
N LEU A 377 5.10 -12.86 -11.37
CA LEU A 377 3.63 -12.86 -11.41
C LEU A 377 3.01 -13.13 -10.02
N GLY A 378 3.67 -14.00 -9.24
CA GLY A 378 3.25 -14.29 -7.87
C GLY A 378 3.26 -13.05 -6.97
N MET A 379 4.29 -12.20 -7.08
CA MET A 379 4.37 -10.94 -6.35
C MET A 379 3.19 -10.04 -6.68
N SER A 380 2.95 -9.78 -7.96
CA SER A 380 1.90 -8.86 -8.40
C SER A 380 0.49 -9.37 -8.08
N GLY A 381 0.20 -10.64 -8.42
CA GLY A 381 -1.14 -11.21 -8.20
C GLY A 381 -1.51 -11.30 -6.72
N TYR A 382 -0.57 -11.70 -5.87
CA TYR A 382 -0.82 -11.81 -4.43
C TYR A 382 -1.01 -10.45 -3.76
N PHE A 383 -0.14 -9.47 -4.09
CA PHE A 383 -0.26 -8.12 -3.58
C PHE A 383 -1.54 -7.44 -4.10
N GLY A 384 -1.83 -7.54 -5.41
CA GLY A 384 -3.02 -6.93 -6.01
C GLY A 384 -4.33 -7.49 -5.47
N ALA A 385 -4.38 -8.79 -5.08
CA ALA A 385 -5.52 -9.37 -4.39
C ALA A 385 -5.70 -8.77 -2.99
N ILE A 386 -4.64 -8.76 -2.17
CA ILE A 386 -4.69 -8.36 -0.75
C ILE A 386 -4.95 -6.86 -0.58
N SER A 387 -4.29 -6.02 -1.40
CA SER A 387 -4.48 -4.57 -1.37
C SER A 387 -5.73 -4.12 -2.13
N LYS A 388 -6.25 -4.94 -3.03
CA LYS A 388 -7.27 -4.55 -4.02
C LYS A 388 -6.85 -3.36 -4.91
N ALA A 389 -5.56 -3.21 -5.15
CA ALA A 389 -4.95 -2.18 -5.98
C ALA A 389 -4.24 -2.81 -7.20
N PRO A 390 -4.97 -3.30 -8.22
CA PRO A 390 -4.40 -4.06 -9.32
C PRO A 390 -3.47 -3.22 -10.21
N LEU A 391 -3.78 -1.96 -10.48
CA LEU A 391 -2.92 -1.09 -11.29
C LEU A 391 -1.59 -0.83 -10.57
N THR A 392 -1.65 -0.52 -9.29
CA THR A 392 -0.46 -0.35 -8.47
C THR A 392 0.38 -1.61 -8.46
N ALA A 393 -0.23 -2.78 -8.23
CA ALA A 393 0.48 -4.05 -8.12
C ALA A 393 1.29 -4.37 -9.39
N MET A 394 0.66 -4.26 -10.57
CA MET A 394 1.32 -4.57 -11.83
C MET A 394 2.43 -3.57 -12.17
N ILE A 395 2.21 -2.27 -12.00
CA ILE A 395 3.21 -1.25 -12.30
C ILE A 395 4.36 -1.30 -11.28
N LEU A 396 4.05 -1.51 -10.00
CA LEU A 396 5.07 -1.62 -8.97
C LEU A 396 6.06 -2.76 -9.23
N VAL A 397 5.55 -3.95 -9.49
CA VAL A 397 6.42 -5.11 -9.77
C VAL A 397 7.20 -4.88 -11.06
N THR A 398 6.59 -4.26 -12.09
CA THR A 398 7.26 -3.86 -13.33
C THR A 398 8.43 -2.90 -13.06
N GLU A 399 8.22 -1.85 -12.27
CA GLU A 399 9.28 -0.88 -11.93
C GLU A 399 10.36 -1.49 -11.01
N MET A 400 9.97 -2.35 -10.06
CA MET A 400 10.92 -3.01 -9.15
C MET A 400 11.84 -4.01 -9.87
N VAL A 401 11.32 -4.72 -10.86
CA VAL A 401 12.07 -5.68 -11.70
C VAL A 401 12.79 -4.98 -12.85
N GLY A 402 12.27 -3.84 -13.30
CA GLY A 402 12.83 -3.09 -14.43
C GLY A 402 12.48 -3.68 -15.81
N ASP A 403 11.49 -4.59 -15.90
CA ASP A 403 11.10 -5.25 -17.15
C ASP A 403 9.62 -5.07 -17.47
N ILE A 404 9.33 -4.25 -18.48
CA ILE A 404 7.97 -3.95 -18.96
C ILE A 404 7.35 -5.05 -19.84
N ARG A 405 8.14 -5.98 -20.35
CA ARG A 405 7.68 -7.04 -21.28
C ARG A 405 6.61 -7.94 -20.63
N ASN A 406 6.64 -8.08 -19.32
CA ASN A 406 5.72 -8.91 -18.57
C ASN A 406 4.44 -8.18 -18.11
N LEU A 407 4.20 -6.94 -18.57
CA LEU A 407 3.08 -6.12 -18.10
C LEU A 407 1.71 -6.76 -18.38
N MET A 408 1.52 -7.38 -19.55
CA MET A 408 0.26 -8.04 -19.90
C MET A 408 0.00 -9.30 -19.06
N PRO A 409 0.95 -10.25 -18.91
CA PRO A 409 0.83 -11.35 -17.95
C PRO A 409 0.59 -10.90 -16.51
N LEU A 410 1.31 -9.86 -16.02
CA LEU A 410 1.09 -9.26 -14.71
C LEU A 410 -0.34 -8.77 -14.55
N GLY A 411 -0.84 -8.02 -15.55
CA GLY A 411 -2.22 -7.53 -15.54
C GLY A 411 -3.25 -8.64 -15.48
N LEU A 412 -3.05 -9.71 -16.27
CA LEU A 412 -3.98 -10.85 -16.30
C LEU A 412 -4.05 -11.57 -14.95
N VAL A 413 -2.89 -11.95 -14.39
CA VAL A 413 -2.83 -12.66 -13.09
C VAL A 413 -3.40 -11.78 -11.97
N THR A 414 -3.02 -10.50 -11.95
CA THR A 414 -3.46 -9.56 -10.92
C THR A 414 -4.96 -9.29 -11.00
N LEU A 415 -5.51 -9.11 -12.21
CA LEU A 415 -6.95 -8.90 -12.40
C LEU A 415 -7.76 -10.13 -11.96
N VAL A 416 -7.32 -11.34 -12.34
CA VAL A 416 -8.00 -12.58 -11.93
C VAL A 416 -7.95 -12.73 -10.40
N SER A 417 -6.80 -12.50 -9.77
CA SER A 417 -6.65 -12.62 -8.33
C SER A 417 -7.50 -11.59 -7.58
N TYR A 418 -7.59 -10.36 -8.09
CA TYR A 418 -8.46 -9.30 -7.59
C TYR A 418 -9.94 -9.73 -7.66
N ILE A 419 -10.40 -10.26 -8.81
CA ILE A 419 -11.79 -10.72 -8.99
C ILE A 419 -12.11 -11.84 -7.99
N ILE A 420 -11.22 -12.81 -7.81
CA ILE A 420 -11.43 -13.90 -6.85
C ILE A 420 -11.54 -13.36 -5.42
N MET A 421 -10.66 -12.42 -5.05
CA MET A 421 -10.71 -11.75 -3.75
C MET A 421 -12.04 -11.02 -3.53
N ASP A 422 -12.55 -10.36 -4.57
CA ASP A 422 -13.84 -9.65 -4.54
C ASP A 422 -15.04 -10.61 -4.42
N LEU A 423 -15.04 -11.71 -5.16
CA LEU A 423 -16.05 -12.77 -5.06
C LEU A 423 -16.09 -13.40 -3.66
N LEU A 424 -14.96 -13.52 -2.99
CA LEU A 424 -14.85 -14.01 -1.62
C LEU A 424 -15.22 -12.94 -0.58
N LYS A 425 -15.62 -11.73 -1.02
CA LYS A 425 -15.95 -10.58 -0.14
C LYS A 425 -14.77 -10.18 0.75
N GLY A 426 -13.54 -10.32 0.25
CA GLY A 426 -12.35 -9.75 0.90
C GLY A 426 -12.38 -8.23 0.85
N THR A 427 -11.76 -7.58 1.83
CA THR A 427 -11.65 -6.11 1.92
C THR A 427 -10.23 -5.67 1.58
N PRO A 428 -10.02 -4.43 1.06
CA PRO A 428 -8.68 -3.87 0.96
C PRO A 428 -8.01 -3.89 2.34
N VAL A 429 -6.82 -4.49 2.43
CA VAL A 429 -6.21 -4.78 3.74
C VAL A 429 -5.91 -3.52 4.56
N TYR A 430 -5.50 -2.41 3.92
CA TYR A 430 -5.17 -1.17 4.61
C TYR A 430 -6.43 -0.43 5.08
N GLU A 431 -7.48 -0.40 4.27
CA GLU A 431 -8.79 0.14 4.65
C GLU A 431 -9.39 -0.64 5.82
N ALA A 432 -9.37 -1.99 5.77
CA ALA A 432 -9.82 -2.83 6.87
C ALA A 432 -8.98 -2.66 8.17
N MET A 433 -7.69 -2.33 8.04
CA MET A 433 -6.86 -1.96 9.19
C MET A 433 -7.24 -0.58 9.74
N LEU A 434 -7.55 0.38 8.87
CA LEU A 434 -8.03 1.71 9.27
C LEU A 434 -9.36 1.60 10.03
N GLU A 435 -10.34 0.87 9.51
CA GLU A 435 -11.62 0.64 10.18
C GLU A 435 -11.45 0.08 11.61
N LYS A 436 -10.51 -0.86 11.79
CA LYS A 436 -10.20 -1.42 13.12
C LYS A 436 -9.48 -0.46 14.06
N MET A 437 -8.86 0.59 13.54
CA MET A 437 -8.17 1.62 14.35
C MET A 437 -9.13 2.71 14.83
N LEU A 438 -10.20 2.97 14.08
CA LEU A 438 -11.17 4.01 14.39
C LEU A 438 -12.15 3.53 15.46
N PRO A 439 -12.65 4.42 16.34
CA PRO A 439 -13.78 4.14 17.21
C PRO A 439 -15.02 3.74 16.41
N GLU A 440 -15.84 2.81 16.92
CA GLU A 440 -17.07 2.35 16.24
C GLU A 440 -18.03 3.49 15.88
N GLU A 441 -18.04 4.57 16.65
CA GLU A 441 -18.84 5.78 16.41
C GLU A 441 -18.42 6.53 15.14
N VAL A 442 -17.11 6.51 14.80
CA VAL A 442 -16.56 7.20 13.61
C VAL A 442 -16.66 6.32 12.37
N SER A 443 -16.62 5.01 12.51
CA SER A 443 -16.71 4.06 11.39
C SER A 443 -18.15 3.92 10.86
N SER A 444 -19.17 4.27 11.66
CA SER A 444 -20.59 4.16 11.31
C SER A 444 -21.24 5.46 10.82
N GLU A 445 -20.64 6.63 11.11
CA GLU A 445 -21.17 7.92 10.67
C GLU A 445 -20.50 8.39 9.36
N GLY A 446 -21.15 8.02 8.23
CA GLY A 446 -21.22 8.93 7.11
C GLY A 446 -20.10 8.92 6.09
N GLU A 447 -19.54 7.79 5.66
CA GLU A 447 -18.94 7.78 4.34
C GLU A 447 -20.01 8.04 3.28
N VAL A 448 -20.01 9.28 2.79
CA VAL A 448 -20.89 9.71 1.72
C VAL A 448 -20.23 9.33 0.39
N THR A 449 -20.96 8.63 -0.46
CA THR A 449 -20.50 8.26 -1.80
C THR A 449 -21.37 8.90 -2.87
N LEU A 450 -20.79 9.11 -4.04
CA LEU A 450 -21.53 9.53 -5.23
C LEU A 450 -21.93 8.28 -5.99
N ILE A 451 -23.23 8.13 -6.25
CA ILE A 451 -23.73 7.06 -7.11
C ILE A 451 -24.51 7.65 -8.30
N GLU A 452 -24.51 6.92 -9.41
CA GLU A 452 -25.27 7.23 -10.60
C GLU A 452 -26.41 6.22 -10.72
N ILE A 453 -27.65 6.73 -10.89
CA ILE A 453 -28.83 5.89 -11.05
C ILE A 453 -29.64 6.43 -12.23
N PRO A 454 -30.12 5.56 -13.14
CA PRO A 454 -31.06 5.96 -14.17
C PRO A 454 -32.44 6.25 -13.54
N VAL A 455 -33.12 7.27 -14.05
CA VAL A 455 -34.50 7.57 -13.67
C VAL A 455 -35.43 6.46 -14.17
N SER A 456 -36.01 5.71 -13.23
CA SER A 456 -36.94 4.62 -13.48
C SER A 456 -38.38 5.11 -13.68
N ASP A 457 -39.25 4.21 -14.12
CA ASP A 457 -40.70 4.48 -14.24
C ASP A 457 -41.36 4.88 -12.91
N LYS A 458 -40.80 4.43 -11.76
CA LYS A 458 -41.32 4.76 -10.42
C LYS A 458 -41.21 6.25 -10.07
N ILE A 459 -40.19 6.92 -10.58
CA ILE A 459 -39.84 8.30 -10.23
C ILE A 459 -39.96 9.25 -11.42
N ALA A 460 -40.15 8.75 -12.64
CA ALA A 460 -40.36 9.56 -13.83
C ALA A 460 -41.60 10.46 -13.69
N GLY A 461 -41.46 11.73 -14.09
CA GLY A 461 -42.49 12.74 -14.00
C GLY A 461 -42.65 13.42 -12.64
N LYS A 462 -42.08 12.87 -11.56
CA LYS A 462 -42.13 13.47 -10.22
C LYS A 462 -41.08 14.57 -10.08
N GLN A 463 -41.32 15.49 -9.16
CA GLN A 463 -40.31 16.48 -8.73
C GLN A 463 -39.45 15.88 -7.60
N VAL A 464 -38.26 16.40 -7.44
CA VAL A 464 -37.29 15.87 -6.43
C VAL A 464 -37.87 15.87 -5.02
N HIS A 465 -38.59 16.94 -4.62
CA HIS A 465 -39.21 17.00 -3.30
C HIS A 465 -40.32 15.96 -3.06
N GLU A 466 -40.87 15.38 -4.12
CA GLU A 466 -41.91 14.34 -4.06
C GLU A 466 -41.33 12.94 -3.88
N LEU A 467 -39.96 12.79 -4.01
CA LEU A 467 -39.31 11.48 -3.93
C LEU A 467 -39.13 10.97 -2.50
N ASN A 468 -39.44 11.81 -1.48
CA ASN A 468 -39.32 11.47 -0.05
C ASN A 468 -37.97 10.81 0.32
N LEU A 469 -36.86 11.37 -0.20
CA LEU A 469 -35.54 10.89 0.09
C LEU A 469 -35.19 11.09 1.57
N PRO A 470 -34.36 10.21 2.17
CA PRO A 470 -33.79 10.45 3.50
C PRO A 470 -33.07 11.79 3.57
N HIS A 471 -33.04 12.44 4.74
CA HIS A 471 -32.46 13.78 4.92
C HIS A 471 -30.97 13.87 4.58
N ASN A 472 -30.25 12.76 4.60
CA ASN A 472 -28.83 12.63 4.31
C ASN A 472 -28.54 12.19 2.86
N VAL A 473 -29.55 12.17 1.99
CA VAL A 473 -29.45 11.84 0.56
C VAL A 473 -29.76 13.06 -0.29
N LEU A 474 -28.85 13.43 -1.19
CA LEU A 474 -28.98 14.59 -2.04
C LEU A 474 -28.79 14.24 -3.51
N ILE A 475 -29.77 14.55 -4.37
CA ILE A 475 -29.59 14.54 -5.82
C ILE A 475 -28.87 15.83 -6.21
N THR A 476 -27.69 15.73 -6.78
CA THR A 476 -26.84 16.89 -7.10
C THR A 476 -27.01 17.34 -8.55
N THR A 477 -27.07 16.40 -9.48
CA THR A 477 -27.18 16.69 -10.91
C THR A 477 -28.06 15.66 -11.61
N GLN A 478 -28.67 16.11 -12.71
CA GLN A 478 -29.42 15.29 -13.67
C GLN A 478 -28.84 15.51 -15.06
N VAL A 479 -28.62 14.46 -15.79
CA VAL A 479 -28.21 14.51 -17.20
C VAL A 479 -29.43 14.32 -18.06
N HIS A 480 -29.95 15.40 -18.65
CA HIS A 480 -31.09 15.43 -19.52
C HIS A 480 -30.67 15.79 -20.95
N ASN A 481 -31.03 14.95 -21.94
CA ASN A 481 -30.60 15.15 -23.34
C ASN A 481 -29.10 15.42 -23.53
N GLY A 482 -28.25 14.72 -22.77
CA GLY A 482 -26.79 14.85 -22.83
C GLY A 482 -26.24 16.13 -22.16
N LYS A 483 -27.08 16.94 -21.51
CA LYS A 483 -26.65 18.13 -20.75
C LYS A 483 -26.84 17.91 -19.27
N SER A 484 -25.76 18.13 -18.51
CA SER A 484 -25.81 18.08 -17.05
C SER A 484 -26.39 19.39 -16.51
N GLN A 485 -27.40 19.29 -15.64
CA GLN A 485 -28.02 20.41 -14.94
C GLN A 485 -28.03 20.18 -13.43
N THR A 486 -27.87 21.25 -12.68
CA THR A 486 -28.03 21.19 -11.22
C THR A 486 -29.49 20.94 -10.84
N VAL A 487 -29.68 20.13 -9.82
CA VAL A 487 -31.02 19.71 -9.35
C VAL A 487 -31.41 20.50 -8.12
N ASN A 488 -32.68 20.90 -8.07
CA ASN A 488 -33.33 21.48 -6.89
C ASN A 488 -34.64 20.78 -6.61
N GLY A 489 -35.33 21.10 -5.53
CA GLY A 489 -36.55 20.43 -5.10
C GLY A 489 -37.69 20.44 -6.14
N SER A 490 -37.73 21.42 -7.04
CA SER A 490 -38.73 21.56 -8.10
C SER A 490 -38.32 20.93 -9.44
N THR A 491 -37.10 20.40 -9.55
CA THR A 491 -36.62 19.76 -10.77
C THR A 491 -37.39 18.48 -11.04
N ARG A 492 -37.90 18.33 -12.26
CA ARG A 492 -38.68 17.16 -12.70
C ARG A 492 -37.76 16.06 -13.24
N MET A 493 -37.97 14.83 -12.80
CA MET A 493 -37.28 13.64 -13.28
C MET A 493 -37.84 13.15 -14.59
N TYR A 494 -37.02 12.95 -15.63
CA TYR A 494 -37.44 12.41 -16.92
C TYR A 494 -36.92 10.97 -17.08
N LEU A 495 -37.81 10.10 -17.59
CA LEU A 495 -37.47 8.69 -17.79
C LEU A 495 -36.21 8.52 -18.65
N GLY A 496 -35.27 7.69 -18.17
CA GLY A 496 -34.01 7.40 -18.85
C GLY A 496 -32.89 8.42 -18.61
N ASP A 497 -33.15 9.54 -17.93
CA ASP A 497 -32.10 10.46 -17.50
C ASP A 497 -31.21 9.78 -16.46
N MET A 498 -29.96 10.21 -16.39
CA MET A 498 -29.03 9.81 -15.31
C MET A 498 -29.05 10.86 -14.20
N ILE A 499 -29.20 10.42 -12.96
CA ILE A 499 -29.11 11.27 -11.77
C ILE A 499 -27.90 10.88 -10.93
N HIS A 500 -27.20 11.89 -10.42
CA HIS A 500 -26.08 11.71 -9.50
C HIS A 500 -26.54 12.03 -8.09
N LEU A 501 -26.35 11.07 -7.20
CA LEU A 501 -26.74 11.19 -5.79
C LEU A 501 -25.53 11.13 -4.90
N VAL A 502 -25.52 12.00 -3.90
CA VAL A 502 -24.61 11.96 -2.75
C VAL A 502 -25.39 11.27 -1.62
N ILE A 503 -24.86 10.13 -1.14
CA ILE A 503 -25.58 9.21 -0.24
C ILE A 503 -24.62 8.53 0.73
N PRO A 504 -24.97 8.32 2.00
CA PRO A 504 -24.21 7.46 2.90
C PRO A 504 -24.19 6.01 2.40
N LYS A 505 -23.02 5.36 2.44
CA LYS A 505 -22.86 3.96 1.98
C LYS A 505 -23.88 3.00 2.63
N SER A 506 -24.22 3.24 3.90
CA SER A 506 -25.21 2.44 4.64
C SER A 506 -26.62 2.49 4.07
N GLU A 507 -26.96 3.52 3.30
CA GLU A 507 -28.31 3.73 2.78
C GLU A 507 -28.47 3.40 1.29
N ILE A 508 -27.41 3.00 0.61
CA ILE A 508 -27.41 2.71 -0.83
C ILE A 508 -28.51 1.69 -1.19
N GLY A 509 -28.64 0.61 -0.41
CA GLY A 509 -29.65 -0.43 -0.65
C GLY A 509 -31.08 0.13 -0.59
N LYS A 510 -31.39 0.85 0.49
CA LYS A 510 -32.73 1.46 0.70
C LYS A 510 -33.10 2.46 -0.40
N VAL A 511 -32.12 3.29 -0.81
CA VAL A 511 -32.36 4.32 -1.82
C VAL A 511 -32.46 3.70 -3.22
N LYS A 512 -31.69 2.65 -3.52
CA LYS A 512 -31.88 1.90 -4.77
C LYS A 512 -33.26 1.27 -4.83
N ASP A 513 -33.74 0.64 -3.77
CA ASP A 513 -35.10 0.06 -3.72
C ASP A 513 -36.19 1.12 -3.86
N LEU A 514 -35.94 2.35 -3.40
CA LEU A 514 -36.87 3.47 -3.51
C LEU A 514 -36.92 4.05 -4.93
N LEU A 515 -35.79 4.15 -5.62
CA LEU A 515 -35.65 4.84 -6.90
C LEU A 515 -35.72 3.92 -8.13
N LEU A 516 -35.33 2.67 -8.02
CA LEU A 516 -35.37 1.64 -9.05
C LEU A 516 -36.57 0.72 -8.86
#